data_3ae713ab86386c21f5213e0aa8d68b79
#
_entry.id   3ae713ab86386c21f5213e0aa8d68b79
#
_cell.length_a   1.000
_cell.length_b   1.000
_cell.length_c   1.000
_cell.angle_alpha   90.00
_cell.angle_beta   90.00
_cell.angle_gamma   90.00
#
_symmetry.space_group_name_H-M   'P 1'
#
loop_
_entity.id
_entity.type
_entity.pdbx_description
1 polymer ?
#
loop_
_entity_poly.entity_id
_entity_poly.type
_entity_poly.pdbx_seq_one_letter_code
_entity_poly.pdbx_strand_id
1 'polypeptide(L)'
;MELKEPVLKVLNKVYEPESLVERPFKRYHMAFKTDEMGRPVLLFLGQKEPDGRIKGERFSRRLKFDKDGKILKDHWEHKGRAS
;
A
#
# COMPACT_ATOMS: atom_id res chain seq x y z
N MET A 1 -6.82 -0.17 -12.93
CA MET A 1 -7.27 -0.96 -11.78
C MET A 1 -7.40 -0.06 -10.58
N GLU A 2 -8.49 -0.17 -9.87
CA GLU A 2 -8.74 0.64 -8.69
C GLU A 2 -8.74 -0.23 -7.44
N LEU A 3 -8.25 0.35 -6.35
CA LEU A 3 -8.31 -0.32 -5.06
C LEU A 3 -9.71 -0.22 -4.49
N LYS A 4 -10.24 -1.34 -4.04
CA LYS A 4 -11.58 -1.41 -3.48
C LYS A 4 -11.55 -1.29 -1.97
N GLU A 5 -12.72 -1.09 -1.40
CA GLU A 5 -12.88 -0.80 0.02
C GLU A 5 -12.21 -1.79 0.97
N PRO A 6 -12.30 -3.11 0.77
CA PRO A 6 -11.63 -4.02 1.71
C PRO A 6 -10.13 -3.82 1.78
N VAL A 7 -9.49 -3.51 0.64
CA VAL A 7 -8.05 -3.23 0.61
C VAL A 7 -7.79 -1.86 1.25
N LEU A 8 -8.60 -0.86 0.90
CA LEU A 8 -8.44 0.48 1.44
C LEU A 8 -8.57 0.51 2.97
N LYS A 9 -9.42 -0.33 3.55
CA LYS A 9 -9.55 -0.43 5.00
C LYS A 9 -8.23 -0.85 5.65
N VAL A 10 -7.52 -1.77 5.03
CA VAL A 10 -6.21 -2.19 5.52
C VAL A 10 -5.22 -1.04 5.38
N LEU A 11 -5.23 -0.37 4.23
CA LEU A 11 -4.27 0.69 3.93
C LEU A 11 -4.52 1.99 4.68
N ASN A 12 -5.72 2.17 5.23
CA ASN A 12 -6.04 3.38 5.99
C ASN A 12 -5.68 3.29 7.46
N LYS A 13 -5.13 2.16 7.88
CA LYS A 13 -4.61 2.02 9.24
C LYS A 13 -3.18 2.50 9.30
N VAL A 14 -2.72 2.80 10.52
CA VAL A 14 -1.34 3.18 10.79
C VAL A 14 -0.62 1.98 11.35
N TYR A 15 0.57 1.73 10.85
CA TYR A 15 1.39 0.59 11.24
C TYR A 15 2.72 1.08 11.80
N GLU A 16 3.69 0.19 11.92
CA GLU A 16 5.02 0.57 12.36
C GLU A 16 5.69 1.44 11.29
N PRO A 17 6.36 2.54 11.69
CA PRO A 17 7.03 3.42 10.72
C PRO A 17 8.15 2.72 9.96
N GLU A 18 8.31 3.13 8.71
CA GLU A 18 9.41 2.70 7.84
C GLU A 18 9.58 1.19 7.79
N SER A 19 8.46 0.49 7.67
CA SER A 19 8.43 -0.97 7.71
C SER A 19 7.81 -1.56 6.45
N LEU A 20 8.15 -2.82 6.20
CA LEU A 20 7.48 -3.61 5.18
C LEU A 20 6.51 -4.54 5.89
N VAL A 21 5.24 -4.43 5.58
CA VAL A 21 4.18 -5.25 6.16
C VAL A 21 3.65 -6.19 5.09
N GLU A 22 3.61 -7.47 5.40
CA GLU A 22 3.07 -8.47 4.48
C GLU A 22 1.85 -9.13 5.11
N ARG A 23 0.80 -9.32 4.30
CA ARG A 23 -0.44 -9.95 4.76
C ARG A 23 -1.08 -10.74 3.64
N PRO A 24 -1.71 -11.87 3.96
CA PRO A 24 -2.60 -12.49 2.99
C PRO A 24 -3.87 -11.66 2.87
N PHE A 25 -4.43 -11.61 1.67
CA PHE A 25 -5.67 -10.92 1.42
C PHE A 25 -6.50 -11.77 0.46
N LYS A 26 -7.47 -12.52 1.00
CA LYS A 26 -8.25 -13.48 0.23
C LYS A 26 -7.30 -14.48 -0.43
N ARG A 27 -7.34 -14.63 -1.74
CA ARG A 27 -6.45 -15.53 -2.48
C ARG A 27 -5.13 -14.89 -2.88
N TYR A 28 -4.95 -13.61 -2.53
CA TYR A 28 -3.77 -12.87 -2.92
C TYR A 28 -2.88 -12.63 -1.72
N HIS A 29 -1.68 -12.15 -2.00
CA HIS A 29 -0.79 -11.59 -0.99
C HIS A 29 -0.68 -10.10 -1.23
N MET A 30 -0.57 -9.35 -0.14
CA MET A 30 -0.25 -7.94 -0.22
C MET A 30 0.98 -7.65 0.62
N ALA A 31 1.81 -6.73 0.12
CA ALA A 31 2.92 -6.19 0.87
C ALA A 31 2.89 -4.69 0.70
N PHE A 32 3.09 -3.96 1.77
CA PHE A 32 3.14 -2.51 1.66
C PHE A 32 4.24 -1.94 2.54
N LYS A 33 4.83 -0.86 2.06
CA LYS A 33 5.82 -0.12 2.80
C LYS A 33 5.18 1.09 3.44
N THR A 34 5.60 1.41 4.65
CA THR A 34 5.08 2.54 5.40
C THR A 34 6.06 3.71 5.38
N ASP A 35 5.53 4.90 5.58
CA ASP A 35 6.33 6.10 5.71
C ASP A 35 6.81 6.29 7.15
N GLU A 36 7.39 7.45 7.44
CA GLU A 36 7.91 7.77 8.78
C GLU A 36 6.83 7.86 9.85
N MET A 37 5.56 8.00 9.43
CA MET A 37 4.42 8.05 10.34
C MET A 37 3.66 6.73 10.41
N GLY A 38 4.14 5.71 9.72
CA GLY A 38 3.48 4.41 9.71
C GLY A 38 2.33 4.28 8.73
N ARG A 39 2.17 5.23 7.82
CA ARG A 39 1.12 5.17 6.80
C ARG A 39 1.61 4.36 5.61
N PRO A 40 0.84 3.37 5.14
CA PRO A 40 1.20 2.68 3.90
C PRO A 40 1.26 3.65 2.73
N VAL A 41 2.35 3.61 1.96
CA VAL A 41 2.54 4.50 0.82
C VAL A 41 2.93 3.78 -0.47
N LEU A 42 3.32 2.52 -0.38
CA LEU A 42 3.64 1.71 -1.54
C LEU A 42 3.04 0.33 -1.35
N LEU A 43 2.26 -0.13 -2.31
CA LEU A 43 1.53 -1.40 -2.22
C LEU A 43 1.88 -2.31 -3.38
N PHE A 44 2.11 -3.58 -3.05
CA PHE A 44 2.22 -4.66 -4.02
C PHE A 44 1.09 -5.64 -3.73
N LEU A 45 0.33 -6.00 -4.75
CA LEU A 45 -0.83 -6.88 -4.60
C LEU A 45 -0.80 -7.94 -5.68
N GLY A 46 -0.72 -9.21 -5.32
CA GLY A 46 -0.67 -10.29 -6.28
C GLY A 46 -0.31 -11.63 -5.67
N GLN A 47 0.50 -12.40 -6.39
CA GLN A 47 0.91 -13.74 -5.98
C GLN A 47 2.31 -13.69 -5.39
N LYS A 48 2.49 -14.35 -4.26
CA LYS A 48 3.81 -14.44 -3.65
C LYS A 48 4.62 -15.52 -4.35
N GLU A 49 5.78 -15.14 -4.85
CA GLU A 49 6.68 -16.06 -5.51
C GLU A 49 7.56 -16.80 -4.49
N PRO A 50 8.18 -17.93 -4.90
CA PRO A 50 9.03 -18.68 -3.98
C PRO A 50 10.19 -17.89 -3.39
N ASP A 51 10.65 -16.85 -4.09
CA ASP A 51 11.74 -16.00 -3.60
C ASP A 51 11.24 -14.90 -2.63
N GLY A 52 9.96 -14.88 -2.32
CA GLY A 52 9.38 -13.92 -1.39
C GLY A 52 8.83 -12.66 -2.02
N ARG A 53 9.10 -12.42 -3.30
CA ARG A 53 8.58 -11.24 -4.00
C ARG A 53 7.11 -11.44 -4.36
N ILE A 54 6.40 -10.34 -4.50
CA ILE A 54 5.00 -10.37 -4.94
C ILE A 54 4.94 -9.95 -6.40
N LYS A 55 4.39 -10.85 -7.20
CA LYS A 55 4.19 -10.61 -8.61
C LYS A 55 2.73 -10.20 -8.83
N GLY A 56 2.51 -9.00 -9.34
CA GLY A 56 1.15 -8.51 -9.54
C GLY A 56 1.13 -7.03 -9.81
N GLU A 57 0.28 -6.33 -9.11
CA GLU A 57 0.07 -4.90 -9.34
C GLU A 57 0.80 -4.07 -8.29
N ARG A 58 1.28 -2.93 -8.72
CA ARG A 58 1.97 -1.99 -7.84
C ARG A 58 1.20 -0.68 -7.80
N PHE A 59 1.06 -0.12 -6.61
CA PHE A 59 0.37 1.14 -6.38
C PHE A 59 1.23 2.04 -5.51
N SER A 60 1.14 3.33 -5.72
CA SER A 60 1.76 4.29 -4.82
C SER A 60 0.72 5.29 -4.34
N ARG A 61 0.90 5.76 -3.12
CA ARG A 61 -0.02 6.69 -2.47
C ARG A 61 0.56 8.09 -2.48
N ARG A 62 -0.25 9.05 -2.87
CA ARG A 62 0.11 10.45 -2.78
C ARG A 62 -0.64 11.07 -1.64
N LEU A 63 0.11 11.57 -0.68
CA LEU A 63 -0.44 12.29 0.47
C LEU A 63 0.03 13.72 0.41
N LYS A 64 -0.91 14.64 0.59
CA LYS A 64 -0.60 16.06 0.63
C LYS A 64 -1.21 16.65 1.88
N PHE A 65 -0.44 17.45 2.60
CA PHE A 65 -0.87 18.03 3.88
C PHE A 65 -0.86 19.55 3.79
N ASP A 66 -1.73 20.18 4.59
CA ASP A 66 -1.67 21.61 4.75
C ASP A 66 -0.67 21.97 5.87
N LYS A 67 -0.54 23.26 6.16
CA LYS A 67 0.40 23.72 7.18
C LYS A 67 0.05 23.25 8.60
N ASP A 68 -1.20 22.85 8.82
CA ASP A 68 -1.67 22.37 10.12
C ASP A 68 -1.64 20.84 10.22
N GLY A 69 -1.11 20.17 9.20
CA GLY A 69 -1.01 18.72 9.19
C GLY A 69 -2.26 17.99 8.74
N LYS A 70 -3.26 18.70 8.24
CA LYS A 70 -4.47 18.07 7.71
C LYS A 70 -4.22 17.53 6.31
N ILE A 71 -4.83 16.41 6.01
CA ILE A 71 -4.69 15.80 4.69
C ILE A 71 -5.53 16.56 3.66
N LEU A 72 -4.84 17.12 2.67
CA LEU A 72 -5.49 17.81 1.54
C LEU A 72 -5.72 16.86 0.38
N LYS A 73 -4.86 15.85 0.23
CA LYS A 73 -4.97 14.88 -0.85
C LYS A 73 -4.50 13.54 -0.35
N ASP A 74 -5.28 12.51 -0.66
CA ASP A 74 -4.96 11.13 -0.34
C ASP A 74 -5.44 10.29 -1.52
N HIS A 75 -4.49 9.89 -2.36
CA HIS A 75 -4.83 9.22 -3.60
C HIS A 75 -3.86 8.07 -3.89
N TRP A 76 -4.40 6.90 -4.22
CA TRP A 76 -3.61 5.75 -4.65
C TRP A 76 -3.57 5.71 -6.17
N GLU A 77 -2.37 5.64 -6.72
CA GLU A 77 -2.17 5.55 -8.16
C GLU A 77 -1.67 4.16 -8.53
N HIS A 78 -2.27 3.58 -9.56
CA HIS A 78 -1.80 2.33 -10.13
C HIS A 78 -0.53 2.61 -10.95
N LYS A 79 0.55 1.90 -10.64
CA LYS A 79 1.85 2.12 -11.30
C LYS A 79 2.23 0.99 -12.24
N GLY A 80 1.29 0.11 -12.58
CA GLY A 80 1.55 -0.99 -13.47
C GLY A 80 1.88 -2.26 -12.70
N ARG A 81 2.56 -3.18 -13.38
CA ARG A 81 2.85 -4.49 -12.80
C ARG A 81 4.22 -4.51 -12.16
N ALA A 82 4.31 -5.23 -11.04
CA ALA A 82 5.58 -5.57 -10.40
C ALA A 82 5.91 -7.01 -10.77
N SER A 83 7.14 -7.26 -11.10
CA SER A 83 7.57 -8.62 -11.47
C SER A 83 8.83 -9.01 -10.74
#